data_a678d3c38775fb64280d2296a6966977
#
_entry.id   a678d3c38775fb64280d2296a6966977
#
_cell.length_a   1.000
_cell.length_b   1.000
_cell.length_c   1.000
_cell.angle_alpha   90.00
_cell.angle_beta   90.00
_cell.angle_gamma   90.00
#
_symmetry.space_group_name_H-M   'P 1'
#
loop_
_entity.id
_entity.type
_entity.pdbx_description
1 polymer ?
#
loop_
_entity_poly.entity_id
_entity_poly.type
_entity_poly.pdbx_seq_one_letter_code
_entity_poly.pdbx_strand_id
1 'polypeptide(L)'
;MKIVIDGFGGDNAPNEVLKGAALAVKELGIDIAITGDEKILMERMKALDISDSHLELVHAEGVITTEDAPKSVIKENSGTSMGKALYYLAEGNADAFISAGSTAAIVVGGTMVGKRIKGVKRTALVLSLIHISEPTRPISIS
;
A
#
# COMPACT_ATOMS: atom_id res chain seq x y z
N MET A 1 4.91 5.79 -14.69
CA MET A 1 4.65 4.73 -13.72
C MET A 1 3.97 5.30 -12.50
N LYS A 2 2.94 4.65 -12.03
CA LYS A 2 2.20 5.08 -10.84
C LYS A 2 2.07 3.91 -9.87
N ILE A 3 2.38 4.17 -8.60
CA ILE A 3 2.30 3.18 -7.52
C ILE A 3 1.27 3.65 -6.50
N VAL A 4 0.37 2.76 -6.09
CA VAL A 4 -0.55 3.04 -5.00
C VAL A 4 -0.04 2.42 -3.71
N ILE A 5 -0.04 3.21 -2.63
CA ILE A 5 0.46 2.79 -1.32
C ILE A 5 -0.66 2.90 -0.30
N ASP A 6 -0.81 1.87 0.52
CA ASP A 6 -1.68 1.90 1.69
C ASP A 6 -1.07 2.83 2.75
N GLY A 7 -1.65 4.00 2.93
CA GLY A 7 -1.08 5.03 3.81
C GLY A 7 -1.11 4.70 5.29
N PHE A 8 -1.94 3.77 5.70
CA PHE A 8 -2.12 3.41 7.11
C PHE A 8 -1.74 1.97 7.44
N GLY A 9 -1.12 1.27 6.51
CA GLY A 9 -0.57 -0.05 6.78
C GLY A 9 0.74 0.04 7.55
N GLY A 10 0.89 -0.80 8.58
CA GLY A 10 2.10 -0.86 9.37
C GLY A 10 2.05 -0.06 10.67
N ASP A 11 3.02 -0.32 11.55
CA ASP A 11 3.05 0.23 12.91
C ASP A 11 3.38 1.72 12.96
N ASN A 12 4.15 2.21 12.02
CA ASN A 12 4.61 3.61 11.98
C ASN A 12 3.89 4.45 10.94
N ALA A 13 2.75 3.97 10.49
CA ALA A 13 1.93 4.73 9.55
C ALA A 13 1.18 5.86 10.27
N PRO A 14 0.87 6.95 9.57
CA PRO A 14 1.21 7.20 8.16
C PRO A 14 2.57 7.88 7.95
N ASN A 15 3.27 8.30 9.02
CA ASN A 15 4.48 9.12 8.92
C ASN A 15 5.58 8.48 8.07
N GLU A 16 5.93 7.23 8.37
CA GLU A 16 7.00 6.54 7.63
C GLU A 16 6.61 6.25 6.20
N VAL A 17 5.35 5.97 5.96
CA VAL A 17 4.82 5.78 4.61
C VAL A 17 4.95 7.07 3.79
N LEU A 18 4.57 8.20 4.37
CA LEU A 18 4.66 9.50 3.72
C LEU A 18 6.10 9.90 3.42
N LYS A 19 7.00 9.67 4.37
CA LYS A 19 8.45 9.95 4.17
C LYS A 19 9.01 9.10 3.04
N GLY A 20 8.71 7.81 3.04
CA GLY A 20 9.17 6.90 1.99
C GLY A 20 8.61 7.25 0.62
N ALA A 21 7.33 7.61 0.56
CA ALA A 21 6.70 8.03 -0.68
C ALA A 21 7.32 9.32 -1.24
N ALA A 22 7.54 10.31 -0.38
CA ALA A 22 8.17 11.56 -0.79
C ALA A 22 9.59 11.34 -1.31
N LEU A 23 10.35 10.47 -0.66
CA LEU A 23 11.70 10.11 -1.08
C LEU A 23 11.69 9.40 -2.44
N ALA A 24 10.76 8.48 -2.64
CA ALA A 24 10.61 7.76 -3.91
C ALA A 24 10.26 8.69 -5.06
N VAL A 25 9.34 9.64 -4.84
CA VAL A 25 9.00 10.66 -5.84
C VAL A 25 10.24 11.47 -6.21
N LYS A 26 10.98 11.91 -5.20
CA LYS A 26 12.17 12.75 -5.41
C LYS A 26 13.29 12.01 -6.16
N GLU A 27 13.56 10.77 -5.79
CA GLU A 27 14.68 10.02 -6.35
C GLU A 27 14.35 9.30 -7.64
N LEU A 28 13.12 8.80 -7.78
CA LEU A 28 12.73 7.97 -8.91
C LEU A 28 11.86 8.70 -9.94
N GLY A 29 11.32 9.87 -9.58
CA GLY A 29 10.47 10.64 -10.49
C GLY A 29 9.15 9.95 -10.85
N ILE A 30 8.64 9.09 -9.97
CA ILE A 30 7.38 8.36 -10.18
C ILE A 30 6.20 9.07 -9.52
N ASP A 31 5.01 8.78 -9.99
CA ASP A 31 3.78 9.24 -9.36
C ASP A 31 3.32 8.24 -8.32
N ILE A 32 2.85 8.73 -7.18
CA ILE A 32 2.38 7.89 -6.08
C ILE A 32 1.00 8.33 -5.63
N ALA A 33 0.09 7.37 -5.48
CA ALA A 33 -1.19 7.57 -4.84
C ALA A 33 -1.13 6.95 -3.44
N ILE A 34 -1.60 7.68 -2.44
CA ILE A 34 -1.64 7.22 -1.05
C ILE A 34 -3.08 7.15 -0.60
N THR A 35 -3.51 6.00 -0.12
CA THR A 35 -4.86 5.81 0.38
C THR A 35 -4.93 5.97 1.89
N GLY A 36 -6.00 6.55 2.38
CA GLY A 36 -6.23 6.72 3.80
C GLY A 36 -7.11 7.92 4.09
N ASP A 37 -7.22 8.27 5.36
CA ASP A 37 -7.96 9.46 5.77
C ASP A 37 -7.23 10.70 5.24
N GLU A 38 -7.84 11.36 4.28
CA GLU A 38 -7.26 12.50 3.58
C GLU A 38 -6.87 13.64 4.52
N LYS A 39 -7.69 13.91 5.52
CA LYS A 39 -7.41 14.99 6.49
C LYS A 39 -6.16 14.68 7.30
N ILE A 40 -6.04 13.45 7.78
CA ILE A 40 -4.87 13.02 8.54
C ILE A 40 -3.63 13.04 7.67
N LEU A 41 -3.73 12.54 6.44
CA LEU A 41 -2.61 12.53 5.50
C LEU A 41 -2.12 13.96 5.20
N MET A 42 -3.04 14.88 4.92
CA MET A 42 -2.69 16.27 4.66
C MET A 42 -2.03 16.93 5.86
N GLU A 43 -2.56 16.69 7.06
CA GLU A 43 -2.00 17.21 8.30
C GLU A 43 -0.58 16.69 8.53
N ARG A 44 -0.38 15.40 8.35
CA ARG A 44 0.95 14.80 8.50
C ARG A 44 1.94 15.28 7.45
N MET A 45 1.50 15.47 6.21
CA MET A 45 2.34 16.03 5.16
C MET A 45 2.82 17.43 5.51
N LYS A 46 1.94 18.27 6.05
CA LYS A 46 2.33 19.61 6.51
C LYS A 46 3.35 19.54 7.65
N ALA A 47 3.12 18.65 8.63
CA ALA A 47 4.02 18.49 9.76
C ALA A 47 5.40 17.99 9.35
N LEU A 48 5.48 17.20 8.29
CA LEU A 48 6.73 16.63 7.76
C LEU A 48 7.34 17.47 6.63
N ASP A 49 6.71 18.59 6.29
CA ASP A 49 7.15 19.48 5.19
C ASP A 49 7.28 18.72 3.85
N ILE A 50 6.28 17.91 3.54
CA ILE A 50 6.23 17.14 2.31
C ILE A 50 5.38 17.85 1.26
N SER A 51 5.96 18.02 0.06
CA SER A 51 5.24 18.55 -1.11
C SER A 51 4.33 17.49 -1.71
N ASP A 52 3.19 17.91 -2.21
CA ASP A 52 2.19 17.03 -2.82
C ASP A 52 2.23 17.00 -4.36
N SER A 53 3.26 17.59 -4.98
CA SER A 53 3.31 17.77 -6.44
C SER A 53 3.19 16.48 -7.26
N HIS A 54 3.65 15.35 -6.73
CA HIS A 54 3.54 14.02 -7.37
C HIS A 54 2.88 12.99 -6.47
N LEU A 55 2.22 13.45 -5.40
CA LEU A 55 1.49 12.61 -4.47
C LEU A 55 0.00 12.89 -4.61
N GLU A 56 -0.75 11.86 -4.97
CA GLU A 56 -2.21 11.93 -5.00
C GLU A 56 -2.76 11.27 -3.74
N LEU A 57 -3.73 11.92 -3.10
CA LEU A 57 -4.39 11.36 -1.93
C LEU A 57 -5.74 10.77 -2.35
N VAL A 58 -5.94 9.51 -2.01
CA VAL A 58 -7.18 8.79 -2.26
C VAL A 58 -7.85 8.54 -0.91
N HIS A 59 -8.99 9.19 -0.70
CA HIS A 59 -9.67 9.09 0.59
C HIS A 59 -10.16 7.67 0.86
N ALA A 60 -9.91 7.19 2.07
CA ALA A 60 -10.40 5.91 2.56
C ALA A 60 -10.71 6.03 4.05
N GLU A 61 -11.72 5.32 4.50
CA GLU A 61 -12.12 5.30 5.89
C GLU A 61 -11.72 3.98 6.54
N GLY A 62 -11.01 4.06 7.66
CA GLY A 62 -10.61 2.90 8.42
C GLY A 62 -9.37 2.19 7.89
N VAL A 63 -8.95 1.19 8.62
CA VAL A 63 -7.73 0.42 8.39
C VAL A 63 -8.01 -1.04 8.66
N ILE A 64 -7.47 -1.94 7.83
CA ILE A 64 -7.51 -3.37 8.08
C ILE A 64 -6.53 -3.69 9.21
N THR A 65 -7.00 -4.44 10.20
CA THR A 65 -6.17 -4.92 11.30
C THR A 65 -5.91 -6.43 11.17
N THR A 66 -4.99 -6.94 11.97
CA THR A 66 -4.70 -8.39 11.99
C THR A 66 -5.89 -9.20 12.53
N GLU A 67 -6.82 -8.56 13.25
CA GLU A 67 -8.02 -9.20 13.76
C GLU A 67 -9.12 -9.34 12.73
N ASP A 68 -9.06 -8.54 11.66
CA ASP A 68 -10.04 -8.61 10.58
C ASP A 68 -9.83 -9.86 9.73
N ALA A 69 -10.93 -10.46 9.28
CA ALA A 69 -10.84 -11.57 8.34
C ALA A 69 -10.17 -11.12 7.04
N PRO A 70 -9.16 -11.85 6.52
CA PRO A 70 -8.46 -11.42 5.31
C PRO A 70 -9.36 -11.17 4.11
N LYS A 71 -10.43 -11.93 3.95
CA LYS A 71 -11.37 -11.73 2.85
C LYS A 71 -12.20 -10.45 2.95
N SER A 72 -12.27 -9.87 4.14
CA SER A 72 -13.07 -8.66 4.35
C SER A 72 -12.53 -7.45 3.59
N VAL A 73 -11.24 -7.46 3.22
CA VAL A 73 -10.60 -6.35 2.52
C VAL A 73 -11.30 -5.98 1.20
N ILE A 74 -11.94 -6.96 0.56
CA ILE A 74 -12.66 -6.73 -0.69
C ILE A 74 -14.18 -6.68 -0.52
N LYS A 75 -14.67 -6.89 0.69
CA LYS A 75 -16.11 -6.87 1.03
C LYS A 75 -16.41 -5.76 2.03
N GLU A 76 -16.60 -6.11 3.31
CA GLU A 76 -17.01 -5.16 4.35
C GLU A 76 -15.97 -4.05 4.56
N ASN A 77 -14.70 -4.40 4.42
CA ASN A 77 -13.59 -3.47 4.64
C ASN A 77 -13.00 -2.93 3.33
N SER A 78 -13.75 -3.00 2.24
CA SER A 78 -13.29 -2.47 0.94
C SER A 78 -13.09 -0.93 0.94
N GLY A 79 -13.73 -0.24 1.87
CA GLY A 79 -13.55 1.20 2.05
C GLY A 79 -12.32 1.61 2.85
N THR A 80 -11.60 0.64 3.43
CA THR A 80 -10.37 0.91 4.19
C THR A 80 -9.22 1.31 3.28
N SER A 81 -8.12 1.79 3.87
CA SER A 81 -6.94 2.21 3.11
C SER A 81 -6.43 1.09 2.19
N MET A 82 -6.32 -0.13 2.69
CA MET A 82 -5.90 -1.28 1.89
C MET A 82 -6.91 -1.65 0.81
N GLY A 83 -8.20 -1.70 1.16
CA GLY A 83 -9.26 -2.03 0.22
C GLY A 83 -9.34 -1.05 -0.95
N LYS A 84 -9.27 0.24 -0.64
CA LYS A 84 -9.26 1.31 -1.66
C LYS A 84 -8.04 1.20 -2.57
N ALA A 85 -6.86 0.91 -1.99
CA ALA A 85 -5.64 0.77 -2.78
C ALA A 85 -5.73 -0.41 -3.75
N LEU A 86 -6.26 -1.55 -3.30
CA LEU A 86 -6.44 -2.72 -4.16
C LEU A 86 -7.41 -2.45 -5.31
N TYR A 87 -8.53 -1.80 -5.03
CA TYR A 87 -9.48 -1.44 -6.08
C TYR A 87 -8.93 -0.38 -7.02
N TYR A 88 -8.17 0.57 -6.51
CA TYR A 88 -7.49 1.56 -7.33
C TYR A 88 -6.56 0.90 -8.35
N LEU A 89 -5.80 -0.11 -7.91
CA LEU A 89 -4.95 -0.91 -8.80
C LEU A 89 -5.79 -1.70 -9.80
N ALA A 90 -6.87 -2.34 -9.34
CA ALA A 90 -7.73 -3.17 -10.20
C ALA A 90 -8.42 -2.38 -11.31
N GLU A 91 -8.71 -1.13 -11.06
CA GLU A 91 -9.31 -0.23 -12.04
C GLU A 91 -8.32 0.27 -13.09
N GLY A 92 -7.04 -0.09 -12.95
CA GLY A 92 -6.00 0.33 -13.87
C GLY A 92 -5.41 1.71 -13.59
N ASN A 93 -5.71 2.28 -12.43
CA ASN A 93 -5.22 3.62 -12.06
C ASN A 93 -3.78 3.63 -11.57
N ALA A 94 -3.24 2.46 -11.25
CA ALA A 94 -1.85 2.30 -10.82
C ALA A 94 -1.23 1.04 -11.42
N ASP A 95 0.08 0.97 -11.44
CA ASP A 95 0.84 -0.16 -11.98
C ASP A 95 1.25 -1.17 -10.92
N ALA A 96 1.33 -0.74 -9.66
CA ALA A 96 1.72 -1.59 -8.54
C ALA A 96 1.08 -1.10 -7.24
N PHE A 97 1.01 -2.00 -6.27
CA PHE A 97 0.47 -1.75 -4.94
C PHE A 97 1.49 -2.13 -3.88
N ILE A 98 1.63 -1.29 -2.87
CA ILE A 98 2.53 -1.51 -1.73
C ILE A 98 1.76 -1.31 -0.43
N SER A 99 1.95 -2.21 0.51
CA SER A 99 1.42 -2.06 1.87
C SER A 99 2.34 -2.73 2.89
N ALA A 100 2.45 -2.11 4.04
CA ALA A 100 3.12 -2.69 5.21
C ALA A 100 2.11 -3.23 6.22
N GLY A 101 0.86 -3.40 5.82
CA GLY A 101 -0.22 -3.89 6.65
C GLY A 101 -0.30 -5.42 6.73
N SER A 102 -1.50 -5.92 6.94
CA SER A 102 -1.75 -7.37 7.07
C SER A 102 -1.37 -8.13 5.81
N THR A 103 -0.36 -8.98 5.91
CA THR A 103 0.11 -9.83 4.81
C THR A 103 -1.01 -10.75 4.30
N ALA A 104 -1.79 -11.34 5.21
CA ALA A 104 -2.89 -12.22 4.83
C ALA A 104 -3.96 -11.48 4.00
N ALA A 105 -4.31 -10.27 4.40
CA ALA A 105 -5.26 -9.45 3.66
C ALA A 105 -4.71 -9.04 2.28
N ILE A 106 -3.42 -8.74 2.19
CA ILE A 106 -2.75 -8.42 0.93
C ILE A 106 -2.81 -9.61 -0.02
N VAL A 107 -2.47 -10.80 0.45
CA VAL A 107 -2.47 -12.01 -0.39
C VAL A 107 -3.88 -12.33 -0.87
N VAL A 108 -4.84 -12.38 0.03
CA VAL A 108 -6.23 -12.70 -0.31
C VAL A 108 -6.83 -11.64 -1.23
N GLY A 109 -6.70 -10.37 -0.85
CA GLY A 109 -7.24 -9.25 -1.62
C GLY A 109 -6.59 -9.16 -2.99
N GLY A 110 -5.26 -9.25 -3.05
CA GLY A 110 -4.51 -9.20 -4.30
C GLY A 110 -4.87 -10.33 -5.25
N THR A 111 -5.02 -11.55 -4.73
CA THR A 111 -5.42 -12.69 -5.54
C THR A 111 -6.83 -12.53 -6.12
N MET A 112 -7.77 -12.09 -5.30
CA MET A 112 -9.16 -11.92 -5.74
C MET A 112 -9.34 -10.74 -6.70
N VAL A 113 -8.66 -9.63 -6.43
CA VAL A 113 -8.70 -8.44 -7.28
C VAL A 113 -7.88 -8.65 -8.54
N GLY A 114 -6.73 -9.31 -8.44
CA GLY A 114 -5.85 -9.62 -9.57
C GLY A 114 -6.52 -10.46 -10.66
N LYS A 115 -7.50 -11.27 -10.31
CA LYS A 115 -8.29 -12.03 -11.30
C LYS A 115 -9.11 -11.11 -12.22
N ARG A 116 -9.35 -9.90 -11.81
CA ARG A 116 -10.11 -8.92 -12.60
C ARG A 116 -9.23 -8.13 -13.56
N ILE A 117 -7.92 -8.18 -13.38
CA ILE A 117 -6.98 -7.52 -14.27
C ILE A 117 -6.71 -8.45 -15.45
N LYS A 118 -7.13 -8.01 -16.63
CA LYS A 118 -6.98 -8.80 -17.85
C LYS A 118 -5.50 -9.09 -18.13
N GLY A 119 -5.16 -10.36 -18.30
CA GLY A 119 -3.80 -10.78 -18.59
C GLY A 119 -2.96 -11.18 -17.39
N VAL A 120 -3.45 -10.92 -16.17
CA VAL A 120 -2.75 -11.34 -14.96
C VAL A 120 -3.19 -12.77 -14.60
N LYS A 121 -2.26 -13.71 -14.67
CA LYS A 121 -2.52 -15.10 -14.36
C LYS A 121 -2.23 -15.46 -12.91
N ARG A 122 -1.28 -14.79 -12.27
CA ARG A 122 -0.86 -15.02 -10.89
C ARG A 122 -0.55 -13.72 -10.19
N THR A 123 -0.90 -13.65 -8.93
CA THR A 123 -0.48 -12.55 -8.07
C THR A 123 0.91 -12.83 -7.54
N ALA A 124 1.86 -11.96 -7.86
CA ALA A 124 3.20 -12.03 -7.30
C ALA A 124 3.27 -11.19 -6.04
N LEU A 125 3.82 -11.75 -4.98
CA LEU A 125 4.01 -11.06 -3.71
C LEU A 125 5.50 -10.93 -3.43
N VAL A 126 5.97 -9.68 -3.35
CA VAL A 126 7.32 -9.38 -2.87
C VAL A 126 7.22 -9.05 -1.39
N LEU A 127 7.56 -10.02 -0.55
CA LEU A 127 7.34 -9.91 0.88
C LEU A 127 8.35 -9.03 1.59
N SER A 128 9.63 -9.16 1.32
CA SER A 128 10.62 -8.37 2.05
C SER A 128 11.97 -8.36 1.35
N LEU A 129 12.42 -7.17 0.99
CA LEU A 129 13.78 -6.97 0.52
C LEU A 129 14.78 -6.89 1.69
N ILE A 130 14.30 -6.67 2.90
CA ILE A 130 15.15 -6.62 4.10
C ILE A 130 15.87 -7.93 4.32
N HIS A 131 15.22 -9.07 4.12
CA HIS A 131 15.82 -10.38 4.28
C HIS A 131 16.95 -10.64 3.27
N ILE A 132 16.91 -9.99 2.13
CA ILE A 132 17.96 -10.09 1.12
C ILE A 132 19.14 -9.19 1.48
N SER A 133 18.89 -8.06 2.12
CA SER A 133 19.90 -7.06 2.47
C SER A 133 20.55 -7.26 3.83
N GLU A 134 20.14 -8.25 4.61
CA GLU A 134 20.71 -8.58 5.92
C GLU A 134 21.53 -9.88 5.85
N PRO A 135 22.79 -9.81 5.41
CA PRO A 135 23.59 -11.02 5.16
C PRO A 135 23.98 -11.77 6.42
N THR A 136 23.90 -11.16 7.59
CA THR A 136 24.22 -11.79 8.88
C THR A 136 23.08 -12.56 9.49
N ARG A 137 21.91 -12.49 8.90
CA ARG A 137 20.73 -13.14 9.41
C ARG A 137 20.47 -14.42 8.64
N PRO A 138 20.48 -15.59 9.30
CA PRO A 138 20.10 -16.81 8.60
C PRO A 138 18.65 -16.66 8.12
N ILE A 139 18.48 -16.74 6.82
CA ILE A 139 17.15 -16.72 6.24
C ILE A 139 16.57 -18.11 6.44
N SER A 140 15.68 -18.21 7.39
CA SER A 140 14.90 -19.42 7.53
C SER A 140 13.84 -19.42 6.45
N ILE A 141 14.17 -20.01 5.34
CA ILE A 141 13.19 -20.32 4.31
C ILE A 141 12.64 -21.69 4.62
N SER A 142 11.59 -21.71 5.31
CA SER A 142 10.87 -22.94 5.51
C SER A 142 9.54 -22.87 4.79
#